data_15a138d347b427092cb8b07aefa2e596
#
_entry.id   15a138d347b427092cb8b07aefa2e596
#
_cell.length_a   1.000
_cell.length_b   1.000
_cell.length_c   1.000
_cell.angle_alpha   90.00
_cell.angle_beta   90.00
_cell.angle_gamma   90.00
#
_symmetry.space_group_name_H-M   'P 1'
#
loop_
_entity.id
_entity.type
_entity.pdbx_description
1 polymer ?
#
loop_
_entity_poly.entity_id
_entity_poly.type
_entity_poly.pdbx_seq_one_letter_code
_entity_poly.pdbx_strand_id
1 'polypeptide(L)'
;MPIWSSRKNSPSTPQSAISAAIIVRNEERYLEGCLASLAGQVDEIVVVDTGSTDDTIKIAKGFGVKLFHRPWTGDFSAARNSALDEATGDWILYIDADERLLVPDGVTLSSYLTGKPAAAAFVQFMPKTGFTRYRDPRLFLNH
;
A
#
# COMPACT_ATOMS: atom_id res chain seq x y z
N MET A 1 14.49 1.30 13.94
CA MET A 1 13.05 1.18 14.23
C MET A 1 12.29 1.21 12.92
N PRO A 2 11.45 0.22 12.65
CA PRO A 2 10.57 0.32 11.49
C PRO A 2 9.64 1.53 11.68
N ILE A 3 9.43 2.30 10.62
CA ILE A 3 8.53 3.49 10.59
C ILE A 3 7.06 3.06 10.81
N TRP A 4 6.79 1.80 10.77
CA TRP A 4 5.49 1.13 10.92
C TRP A 4 5.27 0.62 12.34
N SER A 5 5.66 1.34 13.37
CA SER A 5 5.29 0.95 14.72
C SER A 5 3.76 0.90 14.83
N SER A 6 3.24 -0.25 15.25
CA SER A 6 1.83 -0.47 15.53
C SER A 6 1.25 0.75 16.24
N ARG A 7 0.16 1.30 15.74
CA ARG A 7 -0.60 2.32 16.45
C ARG A 7 -0.95 1.76 17.81
N LYS A 8 -0.37 2.32 18.87
CA LYS A 8 -0.75 1.98 20.23
C LYS A 8 -2.22 2.34 20.40
N ASN A 9 -3.04 1.33 20.66
CA ASN A 9 -4.46 1.42 20.90
C ASN A 9 -4.80 2.53 21.90
N SER A 10 -5.46 3.57 21.39
CA SER A 10 -6.37 4.36 22.24
C SER A 10 -7.66 3.56 22.39
N PRO A 11 -8.32 3.53 23.57
CA PRO A 11 -9.49 2.68 23.83
C PRO A 11 -10.80 3.21 23.22
N SER A 12 -10.76 3.83 22.04
CA SER A 12 -11.92 4.40 21.39
C SER A 12 -12.06 3.88 19.96
N THR A 13 -13.01 3.03 19.75
CA THR A 13 -13.44 2.41 18.48
C THR A 13 -12.36 1.52 17.83
N PRO A 14 -12.64 0.26 17.51
CA PRO A 14 -11.69 -0.57 16.78
C PRO A 14 -11.39 0.09 15.43
N GLN A 15 -10.19 0.63 15.30
CA GLN A 15 -9.71 1.13 14.03
C GLN A 15 -9.38 -0.07 13.16
N SER A 16 -9.99 -0.15 12.00
CA SER A 16 -9.69 -1.17 11.02
C SER A 16 -8.21 -1.09 10.61
N ALA A 17 -7.51 -2.20 10.71
CA ALA A 17 -6.13 -2.30 10.26
C ALA A 17 -6.06 -2.25 8.74
N ILE A 18 -5.10 -1.51 8.20
CA ILE A 18 -4.92 -1.33 6.76
C ILE A 18 -3.57 -1.91 6.34
N SER A 19 -3.59 -2.81 5.38
CA SER A 19 -2.40 -3.28 4.68
C SER A 19 -2.26 -2.59 3.34
N ALA A 20 -1.08 -2.10 3.00
CA ALA A 20 -0.75 -1.73 1.63
C ALA A 20 -0.10 -2.93 0.92
N ALA A 21 -0.54 -3.20 -0.30
CA ALA A 21 -0.01 -4.28 -1.13
C ALA A 21 0.63 -3.69 -2.39
N ILE A 22 1.89 -4.01 -2.63
CA ILE A 22 2.72 -3.46 -3.70
C ILE A 22 3.46 -4.60 -4.40
N ILE A 23 3.44 -4.62 -5.72
CA ILE A 23 4.34 -5.46 -6.53
C ILE A 23 5.41 -4.58 -7.16
N VAL A 24 6.65 -5.06 -7.18
CA VAL A 24 7.79 -4.29 -7.68
C VAL A 24 8.67 -5.10 -8.62
N ARG A 25 9.28 -4.41 -9.57
CA ARG A 25 10.38 -4.90 -10.38
C ARG A 25 11.16 -3.71 -10.91
N ASN A 26 12.41 -3.51 -10.43
CA ASN A 26 13.29 -2.41 -10.82
C ASN A 26 12.63 -1.02 -10.64
N GLU A 27 12.19 -0.75 -9.42
CA GLU A 27 11.48 0.48 -9.03
C GLU A 27 12.33 1.37 -8.11
N GLU A 28 13.66 1.24 -8.11
CA GLU A 28 14.54 1.99 -7.21
C GLU A 28 14.32 3.50 -7.26
N ARG A 29 13.89 4.01 -8.42
CA ARG A 29 13.66 5.45 -8.62
C ARG A 29 12.44 5.98 -7.87
N TYR A 30 11.41 5.14 -7.68
CA TYR A 30 10.09 5.57 -7.21
C TYR A 30 9.68 5.00 -5.88
N LEU A 31 10.16 3.80 -5.54
CA LEU A 31 9.67 3.03 -4.39
C LEU A 31 9.82 3.78 -3.06
N GLU A 32 10.94 4.44 -2.83
CA GLU A 32 11.19 5.20 -1.60
C GLU A 32 10.09 6.22 -1.33
N GLY A 33 9.73 7.01 -2.33
CA GLY A 33 8.67 8.02 -2.19
C GLY A 33 7.28 7.41 -2.05
N CYS A 34 7.00 6.26 -2.68
CA CYS A 34 5.77 5.51 -2.47
C CYS A 34 5.66 5.07 -1.01
N LEU A 35 6.67 4.39 -0.49
CA LEU A 35 6.71 3.90 0.89
C LEU A 35 6.63 5.04 1.90
N ALA A 36 7.33 6.14 1.67
CA ALA A 36 7.27 7.33 2.52
C ALA A 36 5.86 7.92 2.59
N SER A 37 5.12 7.92 1.48
CA SER A 37 3.73 8.42 1.43
C SER A 37 2.74 7.57 2.23
N LEU A 38 3.07 6.31 2.47
CA LEU A 38 2.24 5.37 3.24
C LEU A 38 2.52 5.44 4.75
N ALA A 39 3.61 6.07 5.16
CA ALA A 39 4.02 6.16 6.56
C ALA A 39 2.92 6.82 7.41
N GLY A 40 2.52 6.16 8.50
CA GLY A 40 1.46 6.62 9.39
C GLY A 40 0.04 6.50 8.85
N GLN A 41 -0.14 6.07 7.60
CA GLN A 41 -1.45 5.88 6.97
C GLN A 41 -1.90 4.41 6.94
N VAL A 42 -0.96 3.49 6.95
CA VAL A 42 -1.22 2.04 6.95
C VAL A 42 -0.51 1.36 8.11
N ASP A 43 -0.99 0.19 8.50
CA ASP A 43 -0.46 -0.59 9.63
C ASP A 43 0.55 -1.63 9.17
N GLU A 44 0.49 -2.02 7.91
CA GLU A 44 1.34 -3.03 7.30
C GLU A 44 1.63 -2.65 5.84
N ILE A 45 2.84 -2.93 5.38
CA ILE A 45 3.16 -2.90 3.95
C ILE A 45 3.69 -4.26 3.53
N VAL A 46 3.07 -4.83 2.52
CA VAL A 46 3.49 -6.05 1.84
C VAL A 46 4.06 -5.66 0.49
N VAL A 47 5.31 -6.01 0.24
CA VAL A 47 5.98 -5.83 -1.04
C VAL A 47 6.35 -7.18 -1.62
N VAL A 48 5.89 -7.44 -2.83
CA VAL A 48 6.27 -8.62 -3.61
C VAL A 48 7.22 -8.21 -4.71
N ASP A 49 8.47 -8.65 -4.60
CA ASP A 49 9.49 -8.47 -5.63
C ASP A 49 9.41 -9.59 -6.67
N THR A 50 9.34 -9.23 -7.93
CA THR A 50 9.21 -10.19 -9.04
C THR A 50 10.50 -10.39 -9.82
N GLY A 51 11.63 -9.92 -9.29
CA GLY A 51 12.95 -10.14 -9.87
C GLY A 51 13.71 -8.84 -10.16
N SER A 52 13.77 -7.93 -9.17
CA SER A 52 14.57 -6.71 -9.27
C SER A 52 16.05 -7.01 -9.28
N THR A 53 16.79 -6.25 -10.09
CA THR A 53 18.26 -6.32 -10.23
C THR A 53 18.93 -5.01 -9.82
N ASP A 54 18.16 -3.99 -9.45
CA ASP A 54 18.60 -2.69 -8.96
C ASP A 54 18.50 -2.60 -7.41
N ASP A 55 18.53 -1.42 -6.83
CA ASP A 55 18.44 -1.19 -5.38
C ASP A 55 17.01 -1.32 -4.79
N THR A 56 16.02 -1.77 -5.56
CA THR A 56 14.62 -1.91 -5.11
C THR A 56 14.49 -2.70 -3.81
N ILE A 57 15.13 -3.88 -3.74
CA ILE A 57 15.08 -4.75 -2.55
C ILE A 57 15.71 -4.08 -1.33
N LYS A 58 16.83 -3.41 -1.52
CA LYS A 58 17.53 -2.67 -0.47
C LYS A 58 16.66 -1.54 0.10
N ILE A 59 16.00 -0.80 -0.77
CA ILE A 59 15.07 0.27 -0.38
C ILE A 59 13.90 -0.32 0.44
N ALA A 60 13.26 -1.38 -0.06
CA ALA A 60 12.17 -2.04 0.64
C ALA A 60 12.58 -2.50 2.05
N LYS A 61 13.73 -3.14 2.19
CA LYS A 61 14.28 -3.56 3.48
C LYS A 61 14.52 -2.40 4.43
N GLY A 62 14.97 -1.27 3.93
CA GLY A 62 15.21 -0.05 4.72
C GLY A 62 13.94 0.51 5.37
N PHE A 63 12.77 0.26 4.80
CA PHE A 63 11.48 0.68 5.35
C PHE A 63 10.84 -0.35 6.31
N GLY A 64 11.42 -1.53 6.48
CA GLY A 64 10.87 -2.55 7.38
C GLY A 64 9.56 -3.16 6.91
N VAL A 65 9.35 -3.23 5.60
CA VAL A 65 8.17 -3.85 4.98
C VAL A 65 8.24 -5.37 5.06
N LYS A 66 7.11 -6.05 4.91
CA LYS A 66 7.07 -7.50 4.66
C LYS A 66 7.44 -7.73 3.21
N LEU A 67 8.64 -8.23 2.96
CA LEU A 67 9.18 -8.45 1.63
C LEU A 67 9.13 -9.92 1.24
N PHE A 68 8.50 -10.21 0.12
CA PHE A 68 8.40 -11.54 -0.48
C PHE A 68 9.00 -11.53 -1.87
N HIS A 69 9.69 -12.62 -2.22
CA HIS A 69 10.21 -12.80 -3.56
C HIS A 69 9.36 -13.82 -4.31
N ARG A 70 8.79 -13.41 -5.43
CA ARG A 70 7.97 -14.25 -6.31
C ARG A 70 8.39 -14.01 -7.76
N PRO A 71 9.16 -14.92 -8.35
CA PRO A 71 9.66 -14.76 -9.73
C PRO A 71 8.53 -14.46 -10.70
N TRP A 72 8.79 -13.55 -11.63
CA TRP A 72 7.83 -13.19 -12.67
C TRP A 72 7.44 -14.39 -13.53
N THR A 73 6.15 -14.65 -13.66
CA THR A 73 5.59 -15.77 -14.45
C THR A 73 4.90 -15.31 -15.74
N GLY A 74 4.98 -14.01 -16.07
CA GLY A 74 4.24 -13.44 -17.19
C GLY A 74 2.79 -13.05 -16.86
N ASP A 75 2.37 -13.21 -15.61
CA ASP A 75 1.00 -12.95 -15.15
C ASP A 75 0.97 -11.90 -14.02
N PHE A 76 0.46 -10.71 -14.34
CA PHE A 76 0.27 -9.64 -13.37
C PHE A 76 -0.73 -10.00 -12.27
N SER A 77 -1.78 -10.76 -12.62
CA SER A 77 -2.78 -11.16 -11.64
C SER A 77 -2.21 -12.10 -10.59
N ALA A 78 -1.34 -13.02 -11.00
CA ALA A 78 -0.64 -13.92 -10.08
C ALA A 78 0.27 -13.16 -9.11
N ALA A 79 1.04 -12.19 -9.61
CA ALA A 79 1.90 -11.35 -8.77
C ALA A 79 1.08 -10.50 -7.79
N ARG A 80 0.00 -9.89 -8.28
CA ARG A 80 -0.93 -9.09 -7.46
C ARG A 80 -1.58 -9.95 -6.37
N ASN A 81 -2.11 -11.10 -6.72
CA ASN A 81 -2.73 -12.02 -5.77
C ASN A 81 -1.73 -12.47 -4.70
N SER A 82 -0.48 -12.72 -5.05
CA SER A 82 0.56 -13.00 -4.05
C SER A 82 0.69 -11.92 -3.00
N ALA A 83 0.64 -10.64 -3.38
CA ALA A 83 0.69 -9.54 -2.42
C ALA A 83 -0.58 -9.45 -1.58
N LEU A 84 -1.74 -9.69 -2.16
CA LEU A 84 -3.02 -9.69 -1.46
C LEU A 84 -3.11 -10.83 -0.45
N ASP A 85 -2.65 -12.03 -0.80
CA ASP A 85 -2.66 -13.22 0.06
C ASP A 85 -1.81 -13.05 1.33
N GLU A 86 -0.75 -12.24 1.25
CA GLU A 86 0.14 -11.96 2.39
C GLU A 86 -0.35 -10.79 3.27
N ALA A 87 -1.36 -10.05 2.85
CA ALA A 87 -1.91 -8.92 3.59
C ALA A 87 -2.81 -9.41 4.73
N THR A 88 -2.60 -8.91 5.94
CA THR A 88 -3.31 -9.34 7.15
C THR A 88 -4.27 -8.30 7.72
N GLY A 89 -4.28 -7.08 7.20
CA GLY A 89 -5.21 -6.03 7.64
C GLY A 89 -6.65 -6.28 7.24
N ASP A 90 -7.57 -5.59 7.89
CA ASP A 90 -9.01 -5.66 7.56
C ASP A 90 -9.32 -5.01 6.21
N TRP A 91 -8.52 -4.03 5.86
CA TRP A 91 -8.57 -3.34 4.57
C TRP A 91 -7.25 -3.50 3.82
N ILE A 92 -7.33 -3.59 2.52
CA ILE A 92 -6.17 -3.62 1.64
C ILE A 92 -6.21 -2.39 0.73
N LEU A 93 -5.12 -1.62 0.75
CA LEU A 93 -4.82 -0.59 -0.23
C LEU A 93 -3.84 -1.17 -1.25
N TYR A 94 -4.29 -1.33 -2.48
CA TYR A 94 -3.40 -1.65 -3.59
C TYR A 94 -2.81 -0.37 -4.18
N ILE A 95 -1.50 -0.29 -4.27
CA ILE A 95 -0.78 0.88 -4.80
C ILE A 95 0.43 0.43 -5.62
N ASP A 96 0.72 1.13 -6.71
CA ASP A 96 1.89 0.88 -7.52
C ASP A 96 3.10 1.69 -7.01
N ALA A 97 4.31 1.20 -7.26
CA ALA A 97 5.54 1.80 -6.72
C ALA A 97 5.81 3.24 -7.20
N ASP A 98 5.29 3.60 -8.36
CA ASP A 98 5.39 4.95 -8.93
C ASP A 98 4.27 5.91 -8.48
N GLU A 99 3.37 5.42 -7.63
CA GLU A 99 2.27 6.20 -7.07
C GLU A 99 2.61 6.74 -5.67
N ARG A 100 1.87 7.75 -5.24
CA ARG A 100 1.96 8.39 -3.92
C ARG A 100 0.57 8.51 -3.32
N LEU A 101 0.43 8.07 -2.07
CA LEU A 101 -0.80 8.31 -1.32
C LEU A 101 -0.80 9.76 -0.83
N LEU A 102 -1.86 10.49 -1.14
CA LEU A 102 -2.12 11.82 -0.62
C LEU A 102 -3.37 11.79 0.25
N VAL A 103 -3.21 12.16 1.49
CA VAL A 103 -4.32 12.27 2.45
C VAL A 103 -4.40 13.72 2.91
N PRO A 104 -5.60 14.34 2.97
CA PRO A 104 -5.75 15.71 3.45
C PRO A 104 -5.18 15.91 4.85
N ASP A 105 -4.67 17.10 5.13
CA ASP A 105 -4.15 17.48 6.45
C ASP A 105 -5.20 17.22 7.54
N GLY A 106 -4.77 16.67 8.67
CA GLY A 106 -5.64 16.37 9.81
C GLY A 106 -6.53 15.13 9.64
N VAL A 107 -6.42 14.42 8.52
CA VAL A 107 -7.19 13.19 8.23
C VAL A 107 -6.22 12.02 8.13
N THR A 108 -6.61 10.85 8.62
CA THR A 108 -5.91 9.60 8.37
C THR A 108 -6.76 8.68 7.49
N LEU A 109 -6.12 7.82 6.72
CA LEU A 109 -6.85 6.84 5.92
C LEU A 109 -7.79 5.97 6.77
N SER A 110 -7.34 5.56 7.94
CA SER A 110 -8.14 4.82 8.92
C SER A 110 -9.37 5.61 9.39
N SER A 111 -9.23 6.91 9.69
CA SER A 111 -10.38 7.74 10.11
C SER A 111 -11.42 7.88 8.99
N TYR A 112 -10.96 7.86 7.74
CA TYR A 112 -11.84 7.92 6.57
C TYR A 112 -12.70 6.67 6.39
N LEU A 113 -12.18 5.50 6.82
CA LEU A 113 -12.88 4.22 6.71
C LEU A 113 -13.79 3.91 7.89
N THR A 114 -13.58 4.55 9.03
CA THR A 114 -14.31 4.27 10.27
C THR A 114 -15.80 4.57 10.11
N GLY A 115 -16.65 3.59 10.46
CA GLY A 115 -18.10 3.74 10.49
C GLY A 115 -18.79 3.78 9.11
N LYS A 116 -18.08 3.52 8.03
CA LYS A 116 -18.68 3.45 6.70
C LYS A 116 -19.03 2.01 6.33
N PRO A 117 -20.31 1.72 6.00
CA PRO A 117 -20.73 0.40 5.57
C PRO A 117 -20.37 0.17 4.09
N ALA A 118 -19.07 0.21 3.78
CA ALA A 118 -18.58 0.03 2.42
C ALA A 118 -17.64 -1.18 2.35
N ALA A 119 -17.74 -1.95 1.28
CA ALA A 119 -16.81 -3.05 0.99
C ALA A 119 -15.58 -2.59 0.20
N ALA A 120 -15.64 -1.42 -0.41
CA ALA A 120 -14.56 -0.83 -1.18
C ALA A 120 -14.66 0.69 -1.20
N ALA A 121 -13.53 1.36 -1.42
CA ALA A 121 -13.45 2.80 -1.63
C ALA A 121 -12.67 3.12 -2.91
N PHE A 122 -13.13 4.15 -3.60
CA PHE A 122 -12.45 4.67 -4.78
C PHE A 122 -11.37 5.65 -4.36
N VAL A 123 -10.19 5.47 -4.93
CA VAL A 123 -9.07 6.43 -4.82
C VAL A 123 -9.09 7.31 -6.06
N GLN A 124 -8.99 8.61 -5.86
CA GLN A 124 -8.91 9.55 -6.97
C GLN A 124 -7.45 9.71 -7.39
N PHE A 125 -7.18 9.46 -8.65
CA PHE A 125 -5.88 9.69 -9.25
C PHE A 125 -5.77 11.12 -9.76
N MET A 126 -4.64 11.76 -9.43
CA MET A 126 -4.27 13.10 -9.89
C MET A 126 -2.97 13.01 -10.68
N PRO A 127 -3.01 12.77 -11.99
CA PRO A 127 -1.83 12.72 -12.82
C PRO A 127 -1.08 14.09 -12.81
N LYS A 128 0.24 14.05 -12.84
CA LYS A 128 1.06 15.28 -12.79
C LYS A 128 0.89 16.19 -13.99
N THR A 129 0.56 15.65 -15.16
CA THR A 129 0.45 16.43 -16.41
C THR A 129 -0.63 15.85 -17.33
N GLY A 130 -1.47 16.72 -17.90
CA GLY A 130 -2.22 16.51 -19.14
C GLY A 130 -3.32 15.45 -19.16
N PHE A 131 -3.52 14.69 -18.10
CA PHE A 131 -4.50 13.63 -18.07
C PHE A 131 -5.73 14.02 -17.23
N THR A 132 -6.90 13.52 -17.63
CA THR A 132 -8.12 13.68 -16.86
C THR A 132 -8.00 12.91 -15.53
N ARG A 133 -8.49 13.52 -14.45
CA ARG A 133 -8.62 12.82 -13.17
C ARG A 133 -9.57 11.64 -13.32
N TYR A 134 -9.19 10.50 -12.77
CA TYR A 134 -10.02 9.30 -12.76
C TYR A 134 -10.08 8.67 -11.38
N ARG A 135 -11.04 7.79 -11.16
CA ARG A 135 -11.21 7.04 -9.92
C ARG A 135 -11.06 5.56 -10.19
N ASP A 136 -10.40 4.88 -9.26
CA ASP A 136 -10.19 3.44 -9.33
C ASP A 136 -10.45 2.81 -7.95
N PRO A 137 -11.12 1.66 -7.86
CA PRO A 137 -11.30 0.95 -6.59
C PRO A 137 -9.96 0.31 -6.18
N ARG A 138 -9.25 1.00 -5.29
CA ARG A 138 -7.92 0.58 -4.82
C ARG A 138 -7.89 0.20 -3.34
N LEU A 139 -8.96 0.45 -2.62
CA LEU A 139 -9.08 0.19 -1.20
C LEU A 139 -10.33 -0.67 -0.97
N PHE A 140 -10.15 -1.87 -0.42
CA PHE A 140 -11.22 -2.85 -0.26
C PHE A 140 -11.03 -3.71 0.99
N LEU A 141 -12.14 -4.30 1.46
CA LEU A 141 -12.10 -5.24 2.58
C LEU A 141 -11.31 -6.50 2.21
N ASN A 142 -10.51 -6.95 3.15
CA ASN A 142 -9.81 -8.22 3.07
C ASN A 142 -10.75 -9.32 3.59
N HIS A 143 -11.05 -10.30 2.74
CA HIS A 143 -11.95 -11.42 3.07
C HIS A 143 -11.20 -12.75 3.10
#